data_c906c76058896b1e8c07d0ceaffd2125
#
_entry.id   c906c76058896b1e8c07d0ceaffd2125
#
_cell.length_a   1.000
_cell.length_b   1.000
_cell.length_c   1.000
_cell.angle_alpha   90.00
_cell.angle_beta   90.00
_cell.angle_gamma   90.00
#
_symmetry.space_group_name_H-M   'P 1'
#
loop_
_entity.id
_entity.type
_entity.pdbx_description
1 polymer ?
#
loop_
_entity_poly.entity_id
_entity_poly.type
_entity_poly.pdbx_seq_one_letter_code
_entity_poly.pdbx_strand_id
1 'polypeptide(L)'
;MADRFDAVLIGAGHNTLACALQLARKGWRVGLFEAAPMAGGAVKTGEYTLPGFRHDWAAMNLSLFAGSAFFKENAAELAQHGAEFVPVNKPFASAFPDGRWCGVTTDMAATTAQIASFSQRDAETWGQLLAGFATEAPHLFGLLGSPMGFRALAYFIFKTLRAKGVAGTVDMLRFLLQSPRSWLGE
;
A
#
# COMPACT_ATOMS: atom_id res chain seq x y z
N MET A 1 -27.88 -4.65 33.51
CA MET A 1 -28.33 -5.26 32.22
C MET A 1 -27.08 -5.59 31.44
N ALA A 2 -26.98 -6.81 30.89
CA ALA A 2 -25.85 -7.12 30.02
C ALA A 2 -25.95 -6.28 28.72
N ASP A 3 -24.83 -5.68 28.32
CA ASP A 3 -24.75 -4.95 27.04
C ASP A 3 -24.98 -5.94 25.89
N ARG A 4 -26.00 -5.68 25.07
CA ARG A 4 -26.26 -6.46 23.85
C ARG A 4 -25.70 -5.73 22.66
N PHE A 5 -24.87 -6.40 21.85
CA PHE A 5 -24.32 -5.92 20.60
C PHE A 5 -24.88 -6.75 19.44
N ASP A 6 -25.07 -6.10 18.28
CA ASP A 6 -25.40 -6.79 17.03
C ASP A 6 -24.16 -7.41 16.40
N ALA A 7 -22.98 -6.81 16.65
CA ALA A 7 -21.68 -7.36 16.28
C ALA A 7 -20.64 -7.09 17.37
N VAL A 8 -19.78 -8.07 17.59
CA VAL A 8 -18.61 -7.96 18.46
C VAL A 8 -17.36 -8.11 17.59
N LEU A 9 -16.49 -7.11 17.66
CA LEU A 9 -15.23 -7.06 16.92
C LEU A 9 -14.05 -7.13 17.91
N ILE A 10 -13.10 -8.00 17.63
CA ILE A 10 -11.93 -8.22 18.48
C ILE A 10 -10.69 -7.65 17.78
N GLY A 11 -9.98 -6.76 18.50
CA GLY A 11 -8.87 -5.99 17.98
C GLY A 11 -9.33 -4.70 17.29
N ALA A 12 -8.68 -3.57 17.61
CA ALA A 12 -8.96 -2.26 17.03
C ALA A 12 -7.92 -1.85 16.00
N GLY A 13 -7.51 -2.76 15.11
CA GLY A 13 -6.69 -2.45 13.95
C GLY A 13 -7.50 -1.70 12.88
N HIS A 14 -6.82 -1.09 11.92
CA HIS A 14 -7.44 -0.25 10.88
C HIS A 14 -8.56 -0.98 10.09
N ASN A 15 -8.39 -2.26 9.77
CA ASN A 15 -9.42 -3.03 9.06
C ASN A 15 -10.68 -3.25 9.92
N THR A 16 -10.49 -3.53 11.20
CA THR A 16 -11.58 -3.70 12.15
C THR A 16 -12.31 -2.39 12.40
N LEU A 17 -11.58 -1.27 12.50
CA LEU A 17 -12.16 0.06 12.63
C LEU A 17 -12.99 0.43 11.39
N ALA A 18 -12.51 0.15 10.19
CA ALA A 18 -13.27 0.36 8.96
C ALA A 18 -14.55 -0.50 8.93
N CYS A 19 -14.47 -1.76 9.36
CA CYS A 19 -15.63 -2.64 9.49
C CYS A 19 -16.64 -2.10 10.51
N ALA A 20 -16.16 -1.68 11.70
CA ALA A 20 -17.00 -1.11 12.75
C ALA A 20 -17.77 0.12 12.24
N LEU A 21 -17.09 1.04 11.53
CA LEU A 21 -17.71 2.21 10.95
C LEU A 21 -18.82 1.85 9.95
N GLN A 22 -18.57 0.89 9.06
CA GLN A 22 -19.55 0.44 8.07
C GLN A 22 -20.79 -0.21 8.73
N LEU A 23 -20.59 -1.00 9.78
CA LEU A 23 -21.70 -1.61 10.53
C LEU A 23 -22.49 -0.58 11.31
N ALA A 24 -21.81 0.35 11.99
CA ALA A 24 -22.46 1.43 12.76
C ALA A 24 -23.31 2.34 11.85
N ARG A 25 -22.83 2.66 10.63
CA ARG A 25 -23.62 3.42 9.64
C ARG A 25 -24.87 2.69 9.16
N LYS A 26 -24.90 1.36 9.29
CA LYS A 26 -26.10 0.56 9.03
C LYS A 26 -27.03 0.44 10.25
N GLY A 27 -26.74 1.17 11.31
CA GLY A 27 -27.52 1.19 12.54
C GLY A 27 -27.21 0.03 13.49
N TRP A 28 -26.16 -0.74 13.25
CA TRP A 28 -25.78 -1.84 14.15
C TRP A 28 -25.11 -1.31 15.42
N ARG A 29 -25.45 -1.90 16.54
CA ARG A 29 -24.75 -1.68 17.81
C ARG A 29 -23.49 -2.54 17.85
N VAL A 30 -22.35 -1.91 17.66
CA VAL A 30 -21.05 -2.59 17.53
C VAL A 30 -20.28 -2.49 18.84
N GLY A 31 -19.84 -3.64 19.38
CA GLY A 31 -18.87 -3.71 20.47
C GLY A 31 -17.48 -3.95 19.90
N LEU A 32 -16.53 -3.06 20.19
CA LEU A 32 -15.14 -3.17 19.77
C LEU A 32 -14.24 -3.36 20.99
N PHE A 33 -13.47 -4.45 21.03
CA PHE A 33 -12.61 -4.83 22.13
C PHE A 33 -11.16 -4.90 21.68
N GLU A 34 -10.28 -4.15 22.34
CA GLU A 34 -8.84 -4.08 22.07
C GLU A 34 -8.06 -4.45 23.32
N ALA A 35 -7.06 -5.32 23.17
CA ALA A 35 -6.21 -5.76 24.28
C ALA A 35 -5.10 -4.74 24.61
N ALA A 36 -4.67 -3.95 23.63
CA ALA A 36 -3.68 -2.91 23.83
C ALA A 36 -4.31 -1.62 24.40
N PRO A 37 -3.56 -0.77 25.09
CA PRO A 37 -4.07 0.48 25.64
C PRO A 37 -4.48 1.50 24.57
N MET A 38 -4.09 1.30 23.31
CA MET A 38 -4.40 2.18 22.19
C MET A 38 -4.91 1.39 20.98
N ALA A 39 -5.94 1.91 20.33
CA ALA A 39 -6.39 1.45 19.03
C ALA A 39 -5.35 1.77 17.92
N GLY A 40 -5.49 1.13 16.74
CA GLY A 40 -4.68 1.43 15.56
C GLY A 40 -3.99 0.19 14.98
N GLY A 41 -3.75 -0.86 15.78
CA GLY A 41 -3.03 -2.05 15.31
C GLY A 41 -1.60 -1.71 14.89
N ALA A 42 -1.28 -1.90 13.59
CA ALA A 42 0.01 -1.51 13.02
C ALA A 42 0.13 0.00 12.72
N VAL A 43 -0.97 0.75 12.72
CA VAL A 43 -0.97 2.21 12.56
C VAL A 43 -0.71 2.83 13.93
N LYS A 44 0.56 3.03 14.26
CA LYS A 44 1.03 3.57 15.54
C LYS A 44 2.18 4.52 15.31
N THR A 45 2.13 5.66 15.97
CA THR A 45 3.20 6.66 16.02
C THR A 45 3.74 6.74 17.45
N GLY A 46 5.04 6.80 17.61
CA GLY A 46 5.68 6.91 18.92
C GLY A 46 7.11 7.43 18.84
N GLU A 47 7.70 7.67 20.00
CA GLU A 47 9.09 8.08 20.15
C GLU A 47 9.97 6.85 20.38
N TYR A 48 10.50 6.27 19.29
CA TYR A 48 11.25 5.00 19.31
C TYR A 48 12.77 5.18 19.27
N THR A 49 13.25 6.38 19.00
CA THR A 49 14.68 6.70 18.90
C THR A 49 15.12 7.66 19.97
N LEU A 50 14.86 8.94 19.82
CA LEU A 50 15.20 9.99 20.75
C LEU A 50 13.93 10.71 21.23
N PRO A 51 13.90 11.23 22.46
CA PRO A 51 12.78 12.03 22.94
C PRO A 51 12.46 13.20 22.01
N GLY A 52 11.19 13.42 21.75
CA GLY A 52 10.70 14.46 20.84
C GLY A 52 10.67 14.07 19.36
N PHE A 53 11.28 12.94 18.96
CA PHE A 53 11.24 12.44 17.59
C PHE A 53 10.17 11.36 17.42
N ARG A 54 9.07 11.72 16.79
CA ARG A 54 7.94 10.82 16.54
C ARG A 54 8.09 10.10 15.21
N HIS A 55 7.91 8.79 15.24
CA HIS A 55 7.99 7.92 14.06
C HIS A 55 6.76 7.04 13.96
N ASP A 56 6.32 6.78 12.75
CA ASP A 56 5.38 5.70 12.47
C ASP A 56 6.14 4.38 12.53
N TRP A 57 5.61 3.42 13.29
CA TRP A 57 6.33 2.19 13.56
C TRP A 57 6.28 1.19 12.40
N ALA A 58 5.12 0.97 11.81
CA ALA A 58 4.95 -0.05 10.78
C ALA A 58 4.21 0.45 9.54
N ALA A 59 3.08 1.12 9.71
CA ALA A 59 2.23 1.58 8.61
C ALA A 59 2.56 3.01 8.20
N MET A 60 3.81 3.25 7.78
CA MET A 60 4.26 4.57 7.33
C MET A 60 3.90 4.87 5.86
N ASN A 61 3.66 3.86 5.04
CA ASN A 61 3.25 4.03 3.65
C ASN A 61 1.75 3.76 3.50
N LEU A 62 0.97 4.83 3.39
CA LEU A 62 -0.48 4.79 3.30
C LEU A 62 -1.03 4.98 1.88
N SER A 63 -0.20 4.84 0.85
CA SER A 63 -0.60 5.11 -0.54
C SER A 63 -1.77 4.24 -1.02
N LEU A 64 -1.80 2.95 -0.65
CA LEU A 64 -2.92 2.06 -0.97
C LEU A 64 -4.20 2.46 -0.22
N PHE A 65 -4.08 2.89 1.03
CA PHE A 65 -5.23 3.37 1.79
C PHE A 65 -5.77 4.67 1.20
N ALA A 66 -4.91 5.65 0.90
CA ALA A 66 -5.28 6.92 0.29
C ALA A 66 -5.93 6.76 -1.10
N GLY A 67 -5.54 5.72 -1.85
CA GLY A 67 -6.14 5.35 -3.13
C GLY A 67 -7.44 4.56 -3.03
N SER A 68 -7.82 4.07 -1.85
CA SER A 68 -8.96 3.17 -1.66
C SER A 68 -10.31 3.88 -1.81
N ALA A 69 -11.35 3.11 -2.18
CA ALA A 69 -12.73 3.60 -2.19
C ALA A 69 -13.17 4.05 -0.79
N PHE A 70 -12.80 3.29 0.24
CA PHE A 70 -13.09 3.62 1.63
C PHE A 70 -12.58 5.02 2.01
N PHE A 71 -11.31 5.33 1.69
CA PHE A 71 -10.76 6.64 1.97
C PHE A 71 -11.49 7.76 1.22
N LYS A 72 -11.76 7.56 -0.08
CA LYS A 72 -12.47 8.54 -0.91
C LYS A 72 -13.86 8.88 -0.37
N GLU A 73 -14.58 7.87 0.11
CA GLU A 73 -15.91 8.03 0.68
C GLU A 73 -15.89 8.71 2.05
N ASN A 74 -14.81 8.59 2.80
CA ASN A 74 -14.70 9.04 4.18
C ASN A 74 -13.71 10.19 4.39
N ALA A 75 -13.07 10.70 3.33
CA ALA A 75 -11.96 11.64 3.43
C ALA A 75 -12.31 12.91 4.21
N ALA A 76 -13.48 13.48 3.97
CA ALA A 76 -13.93 14.69 4.66
C ALA A 76 -14.12 14.47 6.15
N GLU A 77 -14.72 13.35 6.55
CA GLU A 77 -14.95 13.01 7.95
C GLU A 77 -13.63 12.67 8.65
N LEU A 78 -12.75 11.91 8.00
CA LEU A 78 -11.42 11.60 8.52
C LEU A 78 -10.59 12.87 8.74
N ALA A 79 -10.65 13.84 7.82
CA ALA A 79 -9.97 15.13 7.96
C ALA A 79 -10.52 15.95 9.15
N GLN A 80 -11.83 15.92 9.39
CA GLN A 80 -12.43 16.57 10.58
C GLN A 80 -11.91 15.97 11.89
N HIS A 81 -11.50 14.69 11.88
CA HIS A 81 -10.90 14.00 13.02
C HIS A 81 -9.36 14.03 13.02
N GLY A 82 -8.75 14.88 12.20
CA GLY A 82 -7.31 15.12 12.20
C GLY A 82 -6.47 14.14 11.34
N ALA A 83 -7.11 13.36 10.47
CA ALA A 83 -6.38 12.53 9.52
C ALA A 83 -5.82 13.39 8.39
N GLU A 84 -4.53 13.66 8.44
CA GLU A 84 -3.79 14.43 7.45
C GLU A 84 -2.70 13.58 6.79
N PHE A 85 -2.64 13.59 5.46
CA PHE A 85 -1.60 12.91 4.70
C PHE A 85 -0.49 13.89 4.34
N VAL A 86 0.71 13.63 4.82
CA VAL A 86 1.90 14.42 4.49
C VAL A 86 2.71 13.65 3.47
N PRO A 87 2.70 14.08 2.18
CA PRO A 87 3.55 13.47 1.16
C PRO A 87 5.02 13.80 1.43
N VAL A 88 5.87 12.79 1.38
CA VAL A 88 7.32 12.95 1.54
C VAL A 88 8.01 12.83 0.19
N ASN A 89 9.10 13.57 0.01
CA ASN A 89 9.89 13.56 -1.24
C ASN A 89 11.03 12.53 -1.23
N LYS A 90 11.29 11.87 -0.09
CA LYS A 90 12.31 10.82 0.08
C LYS A 90 11.69 9.61 0.82
N PRO A 91 10.80 8.83 0.16
CA PRO A 91 10.01 7.80 0.85
C PRO A 91 10.81 6.59 1.31
N PHE A 92 11.90 6.25 0.62
CA PHE A 92 12.67 5.03 0.90
C PHE A 92 14.15 5.30 0.82
N ALA A 93 14.91 4.68 1.73
CA ALA A 93 16.36 4.64 1.67
C ALA A 93 16.88 3.33 2.27
N SER A 94 17.99 2.83 1.72
CA SER A 94 18.77 1.71 2.25
C SER A 94 20.16 2.22 2.62
N ALA A 95 20.58 1.97 3.84
CA ALA A 95 21.95 2.25 4.30
C ALA A 95 22.77 0.97 4.20
N PHE A 96 24.04 1.11 3.82
CA PHE A 96 24.99 0.02 3.69
C PHE A 96 26.08 0.10 4.77
N PRO A 97 26.69 -1.05 5.15
CA PRO A 97 27.73 -1.07 6.19
C PRO A 97 28.98 -0.25 5.88
N ASP A 98 29.24 0.04 4.61
CA ASP A 98 30.38 0.86 4.15
C ASP A 98 30.11 2.38 4.22
N GLY A 99 28.99 2.78 4.84
CA GLY A 99 28.58 4.18 5.00
C GLY A 99 27.88 4.77 3.76
N ARG A 100 27.78 4.05 2.68
CA ARG A 100 26.97 4.48 1.53
C ARG A 100 25.48 4.29 1.81
N TRP A 101 24.67 4.95 1.04
CA TRP A 101 23.23 4.77 1.06
C TRP A 101 22.65 4.94 -0.34
N CYS A 102 21.51 4.29 -0.59
CA CYS A 102 20.74 4.45 -1.82
C CYS A 102 19.28 4.74 -1.45
N GLY A 103 18.68 5.72 -2.08
CA GLY A 103 17.30 6.12 -1.80
C GLY A 103 16.51 6.45 -3.04
N VAL A 104 15.20 6.27 -2.91
CA VAL A 104 14.23 6.68 -3.91
C VAL A 104 13.66 8.03 -3.51
N THR A 105 13.64 8.95 -4.45
CA THR A 105 13.06 10.29 -4.26
C THR A 105 11.95 10.53 -5.29
N THR A 106 11.14 11.55 -5.07
CA THR A 106 10.15 11.99 -6.08
C THR A 106 10.82 12.63 -7.31
N ASP A 107 12.07 13.03 -7.20
CA ASP A 107 12.90 13.42 -8.34
C ASP A 107 13.52 12.17 -8.98
N MET A 108 12.99 11.80 -10.13
CA MET A 108 13.42 10.60 -10.85
C MET A 108 14.86 10.71 -11.37
N ALA A 109 15.31 11.90 -11.75
CA ALA A 109 16.68 12.11 -12.22
C ALA A 109 17.68 11.93 -11.07
N ALA A 110 17.37 12.48 -9.88
CA ALA A 110 18.18 12.29 -8.68
C ALA A 110 18.22 10.82 -8.26
N THR A 111 17.09 10.10 -8.30
CA THR A 111 17.04 8.65 -8.02
C THR A 111 17.91 7.87 -9.00
N THR A 112 17.77 8.11 -10.29
CA THR A 112 18.55 7.43 -11.34
C THR A 112 20.06 7.70 -11.19
N ALA A 113 20.44 8.96 -10.91
CA ALA A 113 21.84 9.32 -10.70
C ALA A 113 22.43 8.61 -9.47
N GLN A 114 21.64 8.47 -8.40
CA GLN A 114 22.09 7.76 -7.21
C GLN A 114 22.24 6.26 -7.46
N ILE A 115 21.33 5.61 -8.18
CA ILE A 115 21.47 4.21 -8.60
C ILE A 115 22.70 4.04 -9.49
N ALA A 116 22.93 4.96 -10.43
CA ALA A 116 24.09 4.93 -11.33
C ALA A 116 25.43 5.00 -10.58
N SER A 117 25.49 5.64 -9.41
CA SER A 117 26.69 5.64 -8.58
C SER A 117 27.07 4.26 -8.02
N PHE A 118 26.13 3.30 -8.02
CA PHE A 118 26.36 1.90 -7.66
C PHE A 118 26.50 1.03 -8.90
N SER A 119 25.63 1.22 -9.88
CA SER A 119 25.60 0.42 -11.11
C SER A 119 24.89 1.20 -12.23
N GLN A 120 25.64 1.48 -13.29
CA GLN A 120 25.08 2.11 -14.50
C GLN A 120 24.00 1.24 -15.16
N ARG A 121 24.23 -0.08 -15.20
CA ARG A 121 23.25 -1.05 -15.72
C ARG A 121 21.94 -1.02 -14.95
N ASP A 122 22.00 -0.91 -13.61
CA ASP A 122 20.80 -0.90 -12.79
C ASP A 122 20.03 0.41 -12.95
N ALA A 123 20.73 1.53 -13.16
CA ALA A 123 20.09 2.81 -13.47
C ALA A 123 19.32 2.77 -14.81
N GLU A 124 19.89 2.13 -15.84
CA GLU A 124 19.22 1.92 -17.12
C GLU A 124 18.00 1.00 -16.96
N THR A 125 18.17 -0.11 -16.23
CA THR A 125 17.08 -1.06 -15.92
C THR A 125 15.96 -0.38 -15.13
N TRP A 126 16.30 0.48 -14.17
CA TRP A 126 15.33 1.27 -13.41
C TRP A 126 14.45 2.13 -14.33
N GLY A 127 15.06 2.83 -15.29
CA GLY A 127 14.32 3.61 -16.27
C GLY A 127 13.36 2.76 -17.12
N GLN A 128 13.80 1.59 -17.56
CA GLN A 128 12.97 0.65 -18.31
C GLN A 128 11.80 0.09 -17.47
N LEU A 129 12.05 -0.27 -16.21
CA LEU A 129 11.02 -0.74 -15.29
C LEU A 129 9.94 0.31 -15.05
N LEU A 130 10.32 1.56 -14.87
CA LEU A 130 9.36 2.65 -14.69
C LEU A 130 8.50 2.89 -15.93
N ALA A 131 9.12 2.89 -17.10
CA ALA A 131 8.39 3.01 -18.37
C ALA A 131 7.43 1.83 -18.57
N GLY A 132 7.88 0.61 -18.26
CA GLY A 132 7.05 -0.60 -18.28
C GLY A 132 5.89 -0.52 -17.29
N PHE A 133 6.16 -0.09 -16.07
CA PHE A 133 5.13 0.02 -15.02
C PHE A 133 4.01 0.98 -15.40
N ALA A 134 4.31 2.09 -16.07
CA ALA A 134 3.28 3.02 -16.54
C ALA A 134 2.22 2.33 -17.44
N THR A 135 2.65 1.34 -18.22
CA THR A 135 1.77 0.54 -19.09
C THR A 135 0.98 -0.52 -18.29
N GLU A 136 1.61 -1.11 -17.27
CA GLU A 136 1.02 -2.19 -16.46
C GLU A 136 0.10 -1.67 -15.34
N ALA A 137 0.39 -0.51 -14.79
CA ALA A 137 -0.31 0.04 -13.63
C ALA A 137 -1.84 0.11 -13.78
N PRO A 138 -2.42 0.51 -14.93
CA PRO A 138 -3.89 0.53 -15.10
C PRO A 138 -4.54 -0.85 -14.98
N HIS A 139 -3.84 -1.91 -15.40
CA HIS A 139 -4.32 -3.29 -15.29
C HIS A 139 -4.23 -3.77 -13.84
N LEU A 140 -3.09 -3.55 -13.19
CA LEU A 140 -2.83 -3.94 -11.80
C LEU A 140 -3.77 -3.23 -10.81
N PHE A 141 -3.87 -1.91 -10.89
CA PHE A 141 -4.74 -1.15 -10.00
C PHE A 141 -6.22 -1.39 -10.30
N GLY A 142 -6.58 -1.69 -11.54
CA GLY A 142 -7.93 -2.11 -11.90
C GLY A 142 -8.32 -3.44 -11.24
N LEU A 143 -7.39 -4.40 -11.14
CA LEU A 143 -7.60 -5.66 -10.43
C LEU A 143 -7.67 -5.44 -8.92
N LEU A 144 -6.70 -4.72 -8.33
CA LEU A 144 -6.64 -4.44 -6.89
C LEU A 144 -7.84 -3.62 -6.39
N GLY A 145 -8.38 -2.74 -7.22
CA GLY A 145 -9.57 -1.94 -6.89
C GLY A 145 -10.91 -2.67 -7.09
N SER A 146 -10.89 -3.93 -7.53
CA SER A 146 -12.09 -4.72 -7.78
C SER A 146 -12.35 -5.70 -6.63
N PRO A 147 -13.62 -6.04 -6.35
CA PRO A 147 -13.93 -7.15 -5.47
C PRO A 147 -13.30 -8.43 -6.03
N MET A 148 -12.39 -9.05 -5.25
CA MET A 148 -11.68 -10.26 -5.68
C MET A 148 -12.66 -11.42 -5.86
N GLY A 149 -12.92 -11.80 -7.10
CA GLY A 149 -13.83 -12.87 -7.46
C GLY A 149 -13.67 -13.29 -8.91
N PHE A 150 -14.32 -14.39 -9.30
CA PHE A 150 -14.22 -14.95 -10.64
C PHE A 150 -14.53 -13.92 -11.76
N ARG A 151 -15.53 -13.08 -11.56
CA ARG A 151 -15.92 -12.05 -12.54
C ARG A 151 -14.84 -11.00 -12.73
N ALA A 152 -14.22 -10.55 -11.66
CA ALA A 152 -13.12 -9.57 -11.72
C ALA A 152 -11.88 -10.16 -12.40
N LEU A 153 -11.55 -11.41 -12.08
CA LEU A 153 -10.45 -12.12 -12.71
C LEU A 153 -10.69 -12.35 -14.20
N ALA A 154 -11.89 -12.80 -14.58
CA ALA A 154 -12.28 -13.00 -15.98
C ALA A 154 -12.23 -11.67 -16.77
N TYR A 155 -12.71 -10.58 -16.17
CA TYR A 155 -12.65 -9.26 -16.77
C TYR A 155 -11.19 -8.75 -16.91
N PHE A 156 -10.37 -8.97 -15.92
CA PHE A 156 -8.94 -8.64 -15.97
C PHE A 156 -8.25 -9.39 -17.12
N ILE A 157 -8.43 -10.71 -17.20
CA ILE A 157 -7.87 -11.53 -18.29
C ILE A 157 -8.36 -11.05 -19.66
N PHE A 158 -9.66 -10.82 -19.80
CA PHE A 158 -10.22 -10.31 -21.05
C PHE A 158 -9.61 -8.95 -21.44
N LYS A 159 -9.50 -8.03 -20.50
CA LYS A 159 -8.95 -6.69 -20.74
C LYS A 159 -7.47 -6.74 -21.12
N THR A 160 -6.68 -7.59 -20.46
CA THR A 160 -5.26 -7.77 -20.77
C THR A 160 -5.05 -8.47 -22.10
N LEU A 161 -5.83 -9.49 -22.42
CA LEU A 161 -5.80 -10.15 -23.72
C LEU A 161 -6.09 -9.17 -24.88
N ARG A 162 -7.08 -8.30 -24.69
CA ARG A 162 -7.42 -7.30 -25.70
C ARG A 162 -6.35 -6.20 -25.86
N ALA A 163 -5.68 -5.83 -24.77
CA ALA A 163 -4.66 -4.77 -24.76
C ALA A 163 -3.27 -5.26 -25.18
N LYS A 164 -2.89 -6.48 -24.81
CA LYS A 164 -1.51 -7.01 -24.89
C LYS A 164 -1.39 -8.30 -25.70
N GLY A 165 -2.51 -8.88 -26.13
CA GLY A 165 -2.53 -10.19 -26.76
C GLY A 165 -2.23 -11.33 -25.79
N VAL A 166 -2.13 -12.54 -26.33
CA VAL A 166 -1.89 -13.75 -25.52
C VAL A 166 -0.52 -13.72 -24.84
N ALA A 167 0.53 -13.41 -25.58
CA ALA A 167 1.90 -13.39 -25.05
C ALA A 167 2.03 -12.40 -23.89
N GLY A 168 1.61 -11.13 -24.07
CA GLY A 168 1.68 -10.12 -23.03
C GLY A 168 0.81 -10.42 -21.81
N THR A 169 -0.32 -11.13 -22.00
CA THR A 169 -1.14 -11.59 -20.87
C THR A 169 -0.44 -12.69 -20.06
N VAL A 170 0.20 -13.65 -20.75
CA VAL A 170 0.98 -14.71 -20.10
C VAL A 170 2.15 -14.11 -19.33
N ASP A 171 2.87 -13.15 -19.91
CA ASP A 171 4.01 -12.49 -19.25
C ASP A 171 3.56 -11.72 -18.01
N MET A 172 2.43 -11.01 -18.06
CA MET A 172 1.84 -10.35 -16.89
C MET A 172 1.45 -11.37 -15.80
N LEU A 173 0.83 -12.49 -16.15
CA LEU A 173 0.48 -13.53 -15.19
C LEU A 173 1.73 -14.17 -14.57
N ARG A 174 2.78 -14.42 -15.36
CA ARG A 174 4.06 -14.89 -14.84
C ARG A 174 4.64 -13.90 -13.83
N PHE A 175 4.67 -12.61 -14.19
CA PHE A 175 5.16 -11.56 -13.28
C PHE A 175 4.39 -11.54 -11.96
N LEU A 176 3.06 -11.66 -11.99
CA LEU A 176 2.23 -11.65 -10.78
C LEU A 176 2.37 -12.90 -9.90
N LEU A 177 2.71 -14.03 -10.50
CA LEU A 177 2.75 -15.33 -9.81
C LEU A 177 4.15 -15.78 -9.41
N GLN A 178 5.19 -15.17 -9.96
CA GLN A 178 6.57 -15.53 -9.59
C GLN A 178 7.01 -14.88 -8.27
N SER A 179 7.94 -15.51 -7.58
CA SER A 179 8.51 -14.93 -6.36
C SER A 179 9.48 -13.78 -6.71
N PRO A 180 9.67 -12.79 -5.81
CA PRO A 180 10.69 -11.76 -6.00
C PRO A 180 12.08 -12.31 -6.24
N ARG A 181 12.45 -13.39 -5.55
CA ARG A 181 13.74 -14.09 -5.75
C ARG A 181 13.89 -14.62 -7.19
N SER A 182 12.86 -15.32 -7.69
CA SER A 182 12.87 -15.83 -9.06
C SER A 182 12.91 -14.71 -10.10
N TRP A 183 12.27 -13.58 -9.81
CA TRP A 183 12.27 -12.41 -10.68
C TRP A 183 13.62 -11.69 -10.70
N LEU A 184 14.31 -11.61 -9.55
CA LEU A 184 15.64 -11.02 -9.43
C LEU A 184 16.75 -11.94 -9.98
N GLY A 185 16.46 -13.20 -10.29
CA GLY A 185 17.44 -14.16 -10.80
C GLY A 185 18.33 -14.80 -9.72
N GLU A 186 17.84 -14.82 -8.46
CA GLU A 186 18.50 -15.46 -7.33
C GLU A 186 18.04 -16.91 -7.08
#